data_e63050c5949cadacfe65a74357aa2502
#
_entry.id   e63050c5949cadacfe65a74357aa2502
#
_cell.length_a   1.000
_cell.length_b   1.000
_cell.length_c   1.000
_cell.angle_alpha   90.00
_cell.angle_beta   90.00
_cell.angle_gamma   90.00
#
_symmetry.space_group_name_H-M   'P 1'
#
loop_
_entity.id
_entity.type
_entity.pdbx_description
1 polymer ?
#
loop_
_entity_poly.entity_id
_entity_poly.type
_entity_poly.pdbx_seq_one_letter_code
_entity_poly.pdbx_strand_id
1 'polypeptide(L)'
;MGRVVLEDLLKLFGGPELIRIRQKDDSELCYEGYWGTLRDYKHWLITPYKLRTVLEYQVTLEVRRKDWREKGLAAPMMPEEQAQFNFSDMQVNIIHEIWI
;
A
#
# COMPACT_ATOMS: atom_id res chain seq x y z
N MET A 1 -25.08 -1.58 -10.77
CA MET A 1 -23.76 -0.96 -10.60
C MET A 1 -22.68 -1.82 -11.24
N GLY A 2 -21.79 -1.18 -11.96
CA GLY A 2 -20.68 -1.87 -12.57
C GLY A 2 -19.67 -2.37 -11.56
N ARG A 3 -18.98 -3.43 -11.90
CA ARG A 3 -17.87 -3.91 -11.11
C ARG A 3 -16.61 -3.13 -11.46
N VAL A 4 -15.79 -2.83 -10.47
CA VAL A 4 -14.47 -2.25 -10.70
C VAL A 4 -13.45 -3.39 -10.63
N VAL A 5 -12.70 -3.57 -11.72
CA VAL A 5 -11.62 -4.55 -11.73
C VAL A 5 -10.31 -3.89 -11.30
N LEU A 6 -9.39 -4.70 -10.79
CA LEU A 6 -8.12 -4.20 -10.26
C LEU A 6 -7.37 -3.32 -11.25
N GLU A 7 -7.27 -3.76 -12.49
CA GLU A 7 -6.58 -3.00 -13.55
C GLU A 7 -7.12 -1.59 -13.71
N ASP A 8 -8.44 -1.44 -13.71
CA ASP A 8 -9.08 -0.14 -13.90
C ASP A 8 -8.85 0.78 -12.70
N LEU A 9 -8.91 0.25 -11.48
CA LEU A 9 -8.63 1.02 -10.29
C LEU A 9 -7.18 1.51 -10.27
N LEU A 10 -6.24 0.64 -10.62
CA LEU A 10 -4.82 0.99 -10.60
C LEU A 10 -4.46 2.10 -11.58
N LYS A 11 -5.21 2.27 -12.66
CA LYS A 11 -4.99 3.36 -13.62
C LYS A 11 -5.24 4.75 -13.02
N LEU A 12 -5.92 4.82 -11.90
CA LEU A 12 -6.22 6.09 -11.23
C LEU A 12 -5.06 6.59 -10.36
N PHE A 13 -4.06 5.75 -10.10
CA PHE A 13 -2.96 6.11 -9.21
C PHE A 13 -1.77 6.67 -9.97
N GLY A 14 -1.07 7.61 -9.33
CA GLY A 14 0.20 8.10 -9.84
C GLY A 14 1.37 7.22 -9.39
N GLY A 15 2.49 7.29 -10.11
CA GLY A 15 3.67 6.47 -9.82
C GLY A 15 4.18 6.53 -8.39
N PRO A 16 4.23 7.72 -7.74
CA PRO A 16 4.73 7.82 -6.36
C PRO A 16 3.74 7.39 -5.29
N GLU A 17 2.52 7.02 -5.65
CA GLU A 17 1.54 6.55 -4.66
C GLU A 17 1.87 5.14 -4.18
N LEU A 18 1.70 4.93 -2.86
CA LEU A 18 1.90 3.63 -2.24
C LEU A 18 0.61 2.83 -2.32
N ILE A 19 0.72 1.57 -2.72
CA ILE A 19 -0.42 0.67 -2.79
C ILE A 19 -0.12 -0.62 -2.04
N ARG A 20 -1.17 -1.26 -1.53
CA ARG A 20 -1.11 -2.57 -0.90
C ARG A 20 -2.27 -3.40 -1.44
N ILE A 21 -1.97 -4.50 -2.10
CA ILE A 21 -2.97 -5.38 -2.71
C ILE A 21 -3.01 -6.69 -1.96
N ARG A 22 -4.19 -7.06 -1.45
CA ARG A 22 -4.40 -8.31 -0.72
C ARG A 22 -5.56 -9.10 -1.31
N GLN A 23 -5.50 -10.42 -1.18
CA GLN A 23 -6.63 -11.28 -1.48
C GLN A 23 -7.56 -11.32 -0.27
N LYS A 24 -8.86 -11.10 -0.49
CA LYS A 24 -9.85 -11.03 0.58
C LYS A 24 -10.01 -12.37 1.31
N ASP A 25 -9.90 -13.47 0.58
CA ASP A 25 -10.17 -14.81 1.10
C ASP A 25 -9.17 -15.25 2.18
N ASP A 26 -7.90 -15.02 1.95
CA ASP A 26 -6.83 -15.51 2.81
C ASP A 26 -5.92 -14.41 3.35
N SER A 27 -6.23 -13.15 3.05
CA SER A 27 -5.44 -11.98 3.41
C SER A 27 -4.00 -12.03 2.88
N GLU A 28 -3.74 -12.86 1.88
CA GLU A 28 -2.42 -12.96 1.28
C GLU A 28 -2.03 -11.66 0.59
N LEU A 29 -0.83 -11.19 0.87
CA LEU A 29 -0.31 -9.96 0.27
C LEU A 29 0.19 -10.25 -1.15
N CYS A 30 -0.44 -9.60 -2.14
CA CYS A 30 -0.02 -9.71 -3.53
C CYS A 30 1.10 -8.74 -3.86
N TYR A 31 1.00 -7.51 -3.35
CA TYR A 31 2.01 -6.49 -3.57
C TYR A 31 1.89 -5.38 -2.51
N GLU A 32 3.03 -4.83 -2.13
CA GLU A 32 3.11 -3.64 -1.30
C GLU A 32 4.29 -2.80 -1.76
N GLY A 33 4.02 -1.53 -2.08
CA GLY A 33 5.05 -0.62 -2.54
C GLY A 33 4.49 0.47 -3.44
N TYR A 34 5.38 1.11 -4.19
CA TYR A 34 4.99 2.17 -5.12
C TYR A 34 4.30 1.60 -6.36
N TRP A 35 3.22 2.26 -6.78
CA TRP A 35 2.52 1.88 -8.00
C TRP A 35 3.42 1.94 -9.23
N GLY A 36 4.26 2.98 -9.33
CA GLY A 36 5.18 3.13 -10.45
C GLY A 36 6.15 1.95 -10.58
N THR A 37 6.65 1.44 -9.47
CA THR A 37 7.52 0.27 -9.46
C THR A 37 6.80 -0.98 -9.95
N LEU A 38 5.56 -1.18 -9.48
CA LEU A 38 4.75 -2.31 -9.92
C LEU A 38 4.46 -2.24 -11.42
N ARG A 39 4.00 -1.07 -11.88
CA ARG A 39 3.62 -0.84 -13.27
C ARG A 39 4.79 -1.06 -14.23
N ASP A 40 5.97 -0.53 -13.90
CA ASP A 40 7.08 -0.46 -14.84
C ASP A 40 8.05 -1.64 -14.71
N TYR A 41 8.19 -2.22 -13.54
CA TYR A 41 9.24 -3.22 -13.28
C TYR A 41 8.74 -4.55 -12.73
N LYS A 42 7.55 -4.60 -12.17
CA LYS A 42 7.05 -5.80 -11.48
C LYS A 42 5.61 -6.17 -11.87
N HIS A 43 5.18 -5.74 -13.03
CA HIS A 43 3.79 -5.93 -13.48
C HIS A 43 3.34 -7.41 -13.48
N TRP A 44 4.27 -8.36 -13.61
CA TRP A 44 3.93 -9.79 -13.57
C TRP A 44 3.32 -10.22 -12.23
N LEU A 45 3.57 -9.47 -11.15
CA LEU A 45 3.03 -9.84 -9.85
C LEU A 45 1.52 -9.71 -9.79
N ILE A 46 0.93 -8.82 -10.60
CA ILE A 46 -0.51 -8.62 -10.63
C ILE A 46 -1.18 -9.17 -11.88
N THR A 47 -0.41 -9.64 -12.87
CA THR A 47 -0.98 -10.15 -14.12
C THR A 47 -2.08 -11.19 -13.88
N PRO A 48 -1.92 -12.15 -12.96
CA PRO A 48 -3.00 -13.13 -12.70
C PRO A 48 -4.25 -12.52 -12.06
N TYR A 49 -4.14 -11.32 -11.49
CA TYR A 49 -5.22 -10.72 -10.70
C TYR A 49 -5.85 -9.49 -11.34
N LYS A 50 -5.29 -9.00 -12.43
CA LYS A 50 -5.68 -7.68 -12.97
C LYS A 50 -7.15 -7.56 -13.36
N LEU A 51 -7.79 -8.66 -13.71
CA LEU A 51 -9.21 -8.67 -14.08
C LEU A 51 -10.12 -9.06 -12.91
N ARG A 52 -9.57 -9.27 -11.70
CA ARG A 52 -10.38 -9.60 -10.54
C ARG A 52 -11.12 -8.36 -10.05
N THR A 53 -12.33 -8.60 -9.55
CA THR A 53 -13.16 -7.52 -8.99
C THR A 53 -12.54 -7.01 -7.69
N VAL A 54 -12.47 -5.67 -7.56
CA VAL A 54 -12.09 -5.04 -6.30
C VAL A 54 -13.24 -5.20 -5.32
N LEU A 55 -12.99 -5.86 -4.20
CA LEU A 55 -13.99 -6.14 -3.17
C LEU A 55 -14.03 -5.06 -2.10
N GLU A 56 -12.89 -4.44 -1.81
CA GLU A 56 -12.78 -3.39 -0.81
C GLU A 56 -11.60 -2.49 -1.13
N TYR A 57 -11.75 -1.21 -0.85
CA TYR A 57 -10.70 -0.23 -1.00
C TYR A 57 -10.75 0.76 0.14
N GLN A 58 -9.60 1.04 0.74
CA GLN A 58 -9.50 2.04 1.80
C GLN A 58 -8.14 2.73 1.77
N VAL A 59 -8.10 3.93 2.31
CA VAL A 59 -6.86 4.69 2.45
C VAL A 59 -6.39 4.57 3.90
N THR A 60 -5.16 4.15 4.07
CA THR A 60 -4.56 3.93 5.39
C THR A 60 -3.37 4.87 5.58
N LEU A 61 -3.28 5.47 6.76
CA LEU A 61 -2.12 6.27 7.14
C LEU A 61 -1.20 5.43 8.01
N GLU A 62 0.10 5.43 7.67
CA GLU A 62 1.13 4.81 8.48
C GLU A 62 2.16 5.85 8.86
N VAL A 63 2.55 5.86 10.13
CA VAL A 63 3.58 6.77 10.64
C VAL A 63 4.78 5.93 11.07
N ARG A 64 5.94 6.27 10.53
CA ARG A 64 7.20 5.59 10.83
C ARG A 64 8.28 6.63 11.08
N ARG A 65 9.35 6.25 11.80
CA ARG A 65 10.54 7.09 11.86
C ARG A 65 11.19 7.12 10.48
N LYS A 66 11.80 8.25 10.12
CA LYS A 66 12.45 8.40 8.81
C LYS A 66 13.56 7.38 8.58
N ASP A 67 14.19 6.93 9.64
CA ASP A 67 15.29 5.98 9.61
C ASP A 67 14.89 4.54 9.95
N TRP A 68 13.61 4.23 9.89
CA TRP A 68 13.10 2.93 10.33
C TRP A 68 13.75 1.73 9.62
N ARG A 69 14.11 1.90 8.34
CA ARG A 69 14.78 0.83 7.59
C ARG A 69 16.19 0.59 8.09
N GLU A 70 16.92 1.66 8.38
CA GLU A 70 18.30 1.59 8.86
C GLU A 70 18.38 0.98 10.25
N LYS A 71 17.37 1.24 11.09
CA LYS A 71 17.30 0.72 12.45
C LYS A 71 16.59 -0.61 12.58
N GLY A 72 16.12 -1.18 11.47
CA GLY A 72 15.42 -2.45 11.47
C GLY A 72 14.01 -2.40 12.04
N LEU A 73 13.41 -1.22 12.10
CA LEU A 73 12.04 -1.05 12.57
C LEU A 73 11.08 -1.43 11.44
N ALA A 74 10.38 -2.55 11.58
CA ALA A 74 9.53 -3.10 10.52
C ALA A 74 8.07 -2.68 10.61
N ALA A 75 7.61 -2.23 11.77
CA ALA A 75 6.21 -1.90 12.01
C ALA A 75 6.01 -0.38 12.11
N PRO A 76 4.83 0.14 11.69
CA PRO A 76 4.47 1.53 11.95
C PRO A 76 4.48 1.83 13.45
N MET A 77 4.73 3.10 13.79
CA MET A 77 4.73 3.53 15.19
C MET A 77 3.32 3.50 15.77
N MET A 78 3.22 3.02 17.00
CA MET A 78 1.96 3.11 17.74
C MET A 78 1.73 4.54 18.20
N PRO A 79 0.46 4.94 18.44
CA PRO A 79 0.17 6.32 18.88
C PRO A 79 0.97 6.77 20.11
N GLU A 80 1.22 5.90 21.05
CA GLU A 80 2.00 6.19 22.25
C GLU A 80 3.44 6.52 21.91
N GLU A 81 4.01 5.87 20.91
CA GLU A 81 5.37 6.10 20.45
C GLU A 81 5.48 7.41 19.68
N GLN A 82 4.45 7.74 18.90
CA GLN A 82 4.44 8.97 18.12
C GLN A 82 4.56 10.22 18.98
N ALA A 83 3.99 10.20 20.18
CA ALA A 83 4.03 11.33 21.10
C ALA A 83 5.44 11.61 21.64
N GLN A 84 6.36 10.66 21.51
CA GLN A 84 7.73 10.79 22.02
C GLN A 84 8.71 11.36 21.00
N PHE A 85 8.28 11.56 19.76
CA PHE A 85 9.16 12.01 18.69
C PHE A 85 8.70 13.33 18.09
N ASN A 86 9.64 14.12 17.62
CA ASN A 86 9.35 15.34 16.87
C ASN A 86 8.80 14.97 15.48
N PHE A 87 7.94 15.82 14.94
CA PHE A 87 7.35 15.62 13.64
C PHE A 87 8.41 15.43 12.54
N SER A 88 9.53 16.13 12.67
CA SER A 88 10.63 16.04 11.70
C SER A 88 11.30 14.67 11.66
N ASP A 89 11.13 13.86 12.72
CA ASP A 89 11.73 12.52 12.82
C ASP A 89 10.79 11.43 12.31
N MET A 90 9.57 11.79 11.90
CA MET A 90 8.56 10.85 11.47
C MET A 90 8.28 10.96 9.97
N GLN A 91 7.97 9.83 9.37
CA GLN A 91 7.52 9.74 7.99
C GLN A 91 6.06 9.29 8.00
N VAL A 92 5.19 10.08 7.36
CA VAL A 92 3.78 9.72 7.20
C VAL A 92 3.57 9.22 5.77
N ASN A 93 3.07 8.01 5.66
CA ASN A 93 2.76 7.39 4.36
C ASN A 93 1.27 7.23 4.22
N ILE A 94 0.75 7.60 3.04
CA ILE A 94 -0.63 7.33 2.66
C ILE A 94 -0.61 6.09 1.78
N ILE A 95 -1.29 5.03 2.22
CA ILE A 95 -1.30 3.76 1.52
C ILE A 95 -2.72 3.46 1.04
N HIS A 96 -2.83 3.18 -0.26
CA HIS A 96 -4.08 2.74 -0.86
C HIS A 96 -4.17 1.23 -0.71
N GLU A 97 -5.03 0.75 0.18
CA GLU A 97 -5.19 -0.67 0.46
C GLU A 97 -6.34 -1.22 -0.36
N ILE A 98 -6.05 -2.23 -1.17
CA ILE A 98 -6.98 -2.80 -2.13
C ILE A 98 -7.15 -4.29 -1.83
N TRP A 99 -8.40 -4.73 -1.71
CA TRP A 99 -8.75 -6.13 -1.48
C TRP A 99 -9.44 -6.69 -2.72
N ILE A 100 -8.96 -7.82 -3.17
CA ILE A 100 -9.49 -8.51 -4.36
C ILE A 100 -9.92 -9.93 -4.06
#